data_f9581a9cceead0791e13cb9ac8093ce8
#
_entry.id   f9581a9cceead0791e13cb9ac8093ce8
#
_cell.length_a   1.000
_cell.length_b   1.000
_cell.length_c   1.000
_cell.angle_alpha   90.00
_cell.angle_beta   90.00
_cell.angle_gamma   90.00
#
_symmetry.space_group_name_H-M   'P 1'
#
loop_
_entity.id
_entity.type
_entity.pdbx_description
1 polymer ?
#
loop_
_entity_poly.entity_id
_entity_poly.type
_entity_poly.pdbx_seq_one_letter_code
_entity_poly.pdbx_strand_id
1 'polypeptide(L)'
;MLVTPVNITSVKADQIYNVEKSSQSQITENKIEKLISSQKADIRTGTVKIENKKLESISLPRANYGTINQAATTLKKAMLAHQSTLYVFVKSKSSAADQIYYDIEDKAASVTDNPVEGDYMFWDISNRDVSYRAQKSNGYYLYQFLIKIKYFTTLEQRSLVDDKVNQIIEELGFTSETTDYEKVKAVYDYVCKHVTYAQSLDDEIVFTAYSALYNGEAVCQGYAQLIYRILKQLGISVRVIPGYGKDKTVRHGWNIVKLGDYYYNLDATWDSQLLQAGIRYKYFLKGDNFKDHTRDDQYKNSDFYRNYPMAASDYVSDLQNEQSEKTKNSFFENQKTKIKNISKNKIKLKKVKNATGYKIQYSLNKKFKKKVRTIKTKKTTYKIKKLKKGKTYYIRYKAYRNSSEGQVSTDWSKTKKIKLKK
;
A
#
# COMPACT_ATOMS: atom_id res chain seq x y z
N MET A 1 -20.93 22.08 29.82
CA MET A 1 -21.10 22.48 28.43
C MET A 1 -21.27 21.20 27.63
N LEU A 2 -22.46 20.98 27.08
CA LEU A 2 -22.79 19.80 26.28
C LEU A 2 -22.10 19.92 24.91
N VAL A 3 -21.16 19.02 24.62
CA VAL A 3 -20.56 18.89 23.31
C VAL A 3 -21.54 18.11 22.45
N THR A 4 -22.16 18.75 21.47
CA THR A 4 -23.00 18.11 20.47
C THR A 4 -22.17 17.16 19.62
N PRO A 5 -22.60 15.92 19.36
CA PRO A 5 -21.88 15.02 18.47
C PRO A 5 -21.95 15.58 17.04
N VAL A 6 -20.78 15.77 16.43
CA VAL A 6 -20.68 16.09 15.01
C VAL A 6 -21.11 14.84 14.24
N ASN A 7 -22.29 14.90 13.63
CA ASN A 7 -22.75 13.88 12.67
C ASN A 7 -21.78 13.83 11.50
N ILE A 8 -20.92 12.83 11.48
CA ILE A 8 -20.12 12.48 10.30
C ILE A 8 -21.07 11.73 9.36
N THR A 9 -21.84 12.49 8.57
CA THR A 9 -22.49 11.92 7.39
C THR A 9 -21.43 11.30 6.51
N SER A 10 -21.59 10.03 6.21
CA SER A 10 -20.77 9.28 5.26
C SER A 10 -20.63 10.10 3.98
N VAL A 11 -19.48 10.74 3.81
CA VAL A 11 -19.14 11.40 2.54
C VAL A 11 -19.02 10.29 1.52
N LYS A 12 -19.98 10.18 0.62
CA LYS A 12 -19.97 9.21 -0.48
C LYS A 12 -18.66 9.38 -1.23
N ALA A 13 -17.97 8.28 -1.46
CA ALA A 13 -16.69 8.22 -2.20
C ALA A 13 -16.73 8.97 -3.55
N ASP A 14 -17.90 9.17 -4.10
CA ASP A 14 -18.16 9.86 -5.36
C ASP A 14 -17.88 11.37 -5.36
N GLN A 15 -17.96 12.05 -4.21
CA GLN A 15 -17.66 13.48 -4.13
C GLN A 15 -16.16 13.79 -4.14
N ILE A 16 -15.33 12.84 -3.75
CA ILE A 16 -13.87 13.05 -3.64
C ILE A 16 -13.20 12.94 -5.03
N TYR A 17 -13.75 12.13 -5.93
CA TYR A 17 -13.17 11.91 -7.27
C TYR A 17 -13.53 12.97 -8.31
N ASN A 18 -14.63 13.69 -8.13
CA ASN A 18 -15.10 14.70 -9.09
C ASN A 18 -14.54 16.13 -8.87
N VAL A 19 -13.83 16.37 -7.76
CA VAL A 19 -13.13 17.65 -7.51
C VAL A 19 -11.83 17.77 -8.31
N GLU A 20 -11.32 16.66 -8.86
CA GLU A 20 -10.06 16.64 -9.61
C GLU A 20 -10.11 17.27 -11.01
N LYS A 21 -11.24 17.75 -11.50
CA LYS A 21 -11.39 18.25 -12.88
C LYS A 21 -11.81 19.69 -13.06
N SER A 22 -12.12 20.43 -12.02
CA SER A 22 -12.43 21.86 -12.15
C SER A 22 -11.49 22.72 -11.34
N SER A 23 -10.65 23.46 -12.03
CA SER A 23 -9.68 24.45 -11.53
C SER A 23 -8.45 23.88 -10.82
N GLN A 24 -7.72 22.98 -11.48
CA GLN A 24 -6.29 22.81 -11.21
C GLN A 24 -5.56 24.11 -11.57
N SER A 25 -5.30 24.94 -10.56
CA SER A 25 -4.07 25.71 -10.62
C SER A 25 -2.94 24.69 -10.72
N GLN A 26 -2.23 24.66 -11.86
CA GLN A 26 -1.06 23.81 -12.07
C GLN A 26 -0.06 24.12 -10.94
N ILE A 27 -0.14 23.36 -9.86
CA ILE A 27 0.96 23.28 -8.91
C ILE A 27 2.03 22.54 -9.68
N THR A 28 2.97 23.29 -10.23
CA THR A 28 4.05 22.74 -11.02
C THR A 28 4.77 21.66 -10.20
N GLU A 29 5.22 20.62 -10.84
CA GLU A 29 6.04 19.55 -10.22
C GLU A 29 7.15 20.14 -9.34
N ASN A 30 7.75 21.26 -9.75
CA ASN A 30 8.72 22.06 -8.99
C ASN A 30 8.22 22.56 -7.63
N LYS A 31 6.94 22.86 -7.44
CA LYS A 31 6.40 23.30 -6.14
C LYS A 31 6.25 22.14 -5.18
N ILE A 32 5.85 20.98 -5.69
CA ILE A 32 5.81 19.71 -4.94
C ILE A 32 7.22 19.31 -4.53
N GLU A 33 8.17 19.38 -5.44
CA GLU A 33 9.57 19.09 -5.19
C GLU A 33 10.16 20.00 -4.11
N LYS A 34 9.83 21.29 -4.13
CA LYS A 34 10.29 22.25 -3.11
C LYS A 34 9.70 21.97 -1.73
N LEU A 35 8.44 21.54 -1.65
CA LEU A 35 7.81 21.16 -0.39
C LEU A 35 8.45 19.89 0.22
N ILE A 36 8.74 18.90 -0.61
CA ILE A 36 9.38 17.64 -0.18
C ILE A 36 10.87 17.85 0.12
N SER A 37 11.59 18.62 -0.68
CA SER A 37 13.04 18.85 -0.51
C SER A 37 13.40 19.74 0.68
N SER A 38 12.42 20.47 1.25
CA SER A 38 12.65 21.22 2.49
C SER A 38 12.68 20.35 3.73
N GLN A 39 12.39 19.05 3.61
CA GLN A 39 12.39 18.11 4.73
C GLN A 39 13.83 17.77 5.14
N LYS A 40 14.18 18.07 6.36
CA LYS A 40 15.37 17.52 7.04
C LYS A 40 15.02 16.18 7.68
N ALA A 41 14.53 15.23 6.87
CA ALA A 41 14.14 13.94 7.43
C ALA A 41 15.36 13.06 7.66
N ASP A 42 15.44 12.52 8.85
CA ASP A 42 16.33 11.42 9.16
C ASP A 42 15.51 10.31 9.84
N ILE A 43 15.50 9.13 9.23
CA ILE A 43 15.05 7.95 9.95
C ILE A 43 16.28 7.46 10.74
N ARG A 44 16.27 7.63 12.04
CA ARG A 44 17.33 7.19 12.90
C ARG A 44 17.19 5.71 13.21
N THR A 45 17.86 4.88 12.45
CA THR A 45 18.29 3.57 12.94
C THR A 45 19.37 3.84 13.97
N GLY A 46 19.08 3.57 15.23
CA GLY A 46 20.10 3.74 16.27
C GLY A 46 21.40 3.10 15.84
N THR A 47 22.50 3.81 15.97
CA THR A 47 23.83 3.28 15.65
C THR A 47 24.12 2.11 16.58
N VAL A 48 24.53 0.98 16.00
CA VAL A 48 25.04 -0.16 16.78
C VAL A 48 26.56 -0.08 16.78
N LYS A 49 27.11 0.14 17.92
CA LYS A 49 28.57 0.02 18.11
C LYS A 49 28.87 -1.29 18.81
N ILE A 50 29.52 -2.23 18.11
CA ILE A 50 29.93 -3.52 18.66
C ILE A 50 31.42 -3.48 18.98
N GLU A 51 31.75 -3.61 20.23
CA GLU A 51 33.16 -3.58 20.69
C GLU A 51 33.57 -4.92 21.31
N ASN A 52 34.68 -5.47 20.83
CA ASN A 52 35.35 -6.58 21.50
C ASN A 52 36.13 -6.03 22.69
N LYS A 53 35.64 -6.23 23.90
CA LYS A 53 36.43 -5.95 25.09
C LYS A 53 37.39 -7.12 25.35
N LYS A 54 38.64 -6.97 24.92
CA LYS A 54 39.72 -7.89 25.32
C LYS A 54 39.68 -8.05 26.83
N LEU A 55 39.53 -9.27 27.29
CA LEU A 55 39.58 -9.63 28.68
C LEU A 55 41.04 -9.71 29.13
N GLU A 56 41.39 -8.94 30.14
CA GLU A 56 42.37 -9.36 31.12
C GLU A 56 41.73 -10.54 31.88
N SER A 57 42.33 -11.73 31.73
CA SER A 57 42.23 -12.98 32.52
C SER A 57 40.96 -13.31 33.38
N ILE A 58 39.84 -12.69 33.18
CA ILE A 58 38.60 -12.99 33.92
C ILE A 58 37.81 -14.07 33.17
N SER A 59 37.65 -15.24 33.77
CA SER A 59 36.79 -16.30 33.24
C SER A 59 35.36 -15.79 33.06
N LEU A 60 34.71 -16.23 31.96
CA LEU A 60 33.30 -15.92 31.77
C LEU A 60 32.46 -16.44 32.95
N PRO A 61 31.41 -15.76 33.38
CA PRO A 61 30.59 -16.20 34.50
C PRO A 61 29.97 -17.57 34.20
N ARG A 62 29.79 -18.35 35.26
CA ARG A 62 28.98 -19.57 35.18
C ARG A 62 27.52 -19.17 34.91
N ALA A 63 27.14 -19.15 33.66
CA ALA A 63 25.81 -18.79 33.20
C ALA A 63 25.24 -19.90 32.28
N ASN A 64 23.93 -19.90 32.09
CA ASN A 64 23.32 -20.80 31.14
C ASN A 64 23.44 -20.18 29.73
N TYR A 65 24.37 -20.68 28.92
CA TYR A 65 24.60 -20.23 27.56
C TYR A 65 23.60 -20.89 26.61
N GLY A 66 22.59 -20.12 26.22
CA GLY A 66 21.52 -20.57 25.36
C GLY A 66 21.84 -20.54 23.87
N THR A 67 20.83 -20.86 23.08
CA THR A 67 20.81 -20.70 21.62
C THR A 67 20.55 -19.24 21.21
N ILE A 68 20.79 -18.90 19.95
CA ILE A 68 20.44 -17.59 19.38
C ILE A 68 18.94 -17.30 19.61
N ASN A 69 18.04 -18.28 19.45
CA ASN A 69 16.61 -18.08 19.68
C ASN A 69 16.27 -17.74 21.15
N GLN A 70 16.92 -18.39 22.13
CA GLN A 70 16.73 -18.07 23.53
C GLN A 70 17.28 -16.67 23.88
N ALA A 71 18.42 -16.32 23.29
CA ALA A 71 19.01 -14.98 23.41
C ALA A 71 18.08 -13.90 22.82
N ALA A 72 17.52 -14.14 21.65
CA ALA A 72 16.55 -13.25 21.01
C ALA A 72 15.28 -13.06 21.86
N THR A 73 14.77 -14.15 22.47
CA THR A 73 13.64 -14.06 23.39
C THR A 73 13.96 -13.19 24.62
N THR A 74 15.19 -13.31 25.15
CA THR A 74 15.64 -12.48 26.27
C THR A 74 15.75 -11.02 25.87
N LEU A 75 16.34 -10.73 24.70
CA LEU A 75 16.46 -9.37 24.18
C LEU A 75 15.07 -8.76 23.91
N LYS A 76 14.16 -9.50 23.26
CA LYS A 76 12.77 -9.04 23.02
C LYS A 76 12.08 -8.64 24.32
N LYS A 77 12.14 -9.48 25.35
CA LYS A 77 11.55 -9.16 26.67
C LYS A 77 12.14 -7.88 27.27
N ALA A 78 13.45 -7.71 27.16
CA ALA A 78 14.14 -6.52 27.65
C ALA A 78 13.70 -5.25 26.87
N MET A 79 13.59 -5.34 25.55
CA MET A 79 13.11 -4.23 24.70
C MET A 79 11.66 -3.86 25.02
N LEU A 80 10.77 -4.82 25.21
CA LEU A 80 9.37 -4.58 25.61
C LEU A 80 9.27 -3.93 27.01
N ALA A 81 10.15 -4.31 27.92
CA ALA A 81 10.24 -3.76 29.28
C ALA A 81 11.07 -2.46 29.37
N HIS A 82 11.54 -1.90 28.25
CA HIS A 82 12.46 -0.75 28.22
C HIS A 82 13.68 -0.89 29.14
N GLN A 83 14.19 -2.11 29.25
CA GLN A 83 15.38 -2.37 30.05
C GLN A 83 16.60 -1.74 29.36
N SER A 84 17.25 -0.80 30.00
CA SER A 84 18.37 -0.03 29.43
C SER A 84 19.70 -0.79 29.39
N THR A 85 19.83 -1.87 30.15
CA THR A 85 21.07 -2.65 30.20
C THR A 85 20.76 -4.11 30.49
N LEU A 86 21.30 -5.01 29.66
CA LEU A 86 21.15 -6.45 29.87
C LEU A 86 22.37 -7.23 29.44
N TYR A 87 22.50 -8.44 30.00
CA TYR A 87 23.47 -9.46 29.57
C TYR A 87 22.71 -10.55 28.79
N VAL A 88 23.30 -10.95 27.67
CA VAL A 88 22.80 -12.07 26.87
C VAL A 88 23.94 -13.09 26.71
N PHE A 89 23.64 -14.35 27.00
CA PHE A 89 24.60 -15.45 26.99
C PHE A 89 24.28 -16.42 25.86
N VAL A 90 25.25 -16.65 24.96
CA VAL A 90 25.03 -17.46 23.75
C VAL A 90 26.15 -18.46 23.55
N LYS A 91 25.77 -19.69 23.19
CA LYS A 91 26.70 -20.73 22.72
C LYS A 91 26.56 -20.89 21.22
N SER A 92 27.67 -20.74 20.46
CA SER A 92 27.66 -20.84 19.00
C SER A 92 28.89 -21.59 18.49
N LYS A 93 28.78 -22.19 17.30
CA LYS A 93 29.95 -22.71 16.57
C LYS A 93 30.68 -21.62 15.79
N SER A 94 30.03 -20.53 15.49
CA SER A 94 30.60 -19.38 14.77
C SER A 94 31.48 -18.53 15.68
N SER A 95 32.58 -18.02 15.12
CA SER A 95 33.43 -17.01 15.74
C SER A 95 33.08 -15.58 15.39
N ALA A 96 32.06 -15.36 14.53
CA ALA A 96 31.61 -14.05 14.06
C ALA A 96 30.63 -13.44 15.08
N ALA A 97 31.15 -12.78 16.10
CA ALA A 97 30.35 -12.20 17.18
C ALA A 97 29.32 -11.18 16.68
N ASP A 98 29.70 -10.33 15.72
CA ASP A 98 28.84 -9.29 15.16
C ASP A 98 27.65 -9.92 14.46
N GLN A 99 27.87 -10.94 13.64
CA GLN A 99 26.78 -11.65 12.96
C GLN A 99 25.85 -12.35 13.96
N ILE A 100 26.40 -12.95 15.01
CA ILE A 100 25.61 -13.57 16.08
C ILE A 100 24.70 -12.53 16.76
N TYR A 101 25.24 -11.33 17.02
CA TYR A 101 24.44 -10.27 17.61
C TYR A 101 23.33 -9.80 16.66
N TYR A 102 23.63 -9.57 15.40
CA TYR A 102 22.60 -9.20 14.41
C TYR A 102 21.54 -10.28 14.24
N ASP A 103 21.90 -11.56 14.23
CA ASP A 103 20.95 -12.67 14.19
C ASP A 103 20.03 -12.69 15.43
N ILE A 104 20.54 -12.32 16.61
CA ILE A 104 19.76 -12.19 17.84
C ILE A 104 18.80 -11.01 17.74
N GLU A 105 19.28 -9.87 17.27
CA GLU A 105 18.48 -8.64 17.14
C GLU A 105 17.36 -8.79 16.11
N ASP A 106 17.66 -9.31 14.92
CA ASP A 106 16.66 -9.55 13.86
C ASP A 106 15.55 -10.49 14.35
N LYS A 107 15.91 -11.53 15.09
CA LYS A 107 14.92 -12.43 15.68
C LYS A 107 14.12 -11.78 16.81
N ALA A 108 14.76 -10.95 17.63
CA ALA A 108 14.08 -10.21 18.69
C ALA A 108 13.08 -9.19 18.13
N ALA A 109 13.48 -8.50 17.07
CA ALA A 109 12.69 -7.50 16.34
C ALA A 109 11.73 -8.08 15.30
N SER A 110 11.63 -9.42 15.18
CA SER A 110 10.74 -10.05 14.20
C SER A 110 9.29 -9.60 14.37
N VAL A 111 8.65 -9.32 13.24
CA VAL A 111 7.24 -8.87 13.22
C VAL A 111 6.32 -10.01 13.63
N THR A 112 5.39 -9.72 14.52
CA THR A 112 4.35 -10.62 15.00
C THR A 112 2.98 -9.97 14.82
N ASP A 113 1.91 -10.62 15.27
CA ASP A 113 0.58 -10.00 15.29
C ASP A 113 0.38 -9.04 16.48
N ASN A 114 1.29 -9.07 17.45
CA ASN A 114 1.26 -8.14 18.58
C ASN A 114 1.63 -6.71 18.12
N PRO A 115 0.75 -5.71 18.29
CA PRO A 115 0.94 -4.36 17.77
C PRO A 115 2.06 -3.56 18.45
N VAL A 116 2.56 -4.00 19.60
CA VAL A 116 3.68 -3.35 20.31
C VAL A 116 5.02 -4.01 20.05
N GLU A 117 5.05 -5.07 19.23
CA GLU A 117 6.26 -5.79 18.82
C GLU A 117 6.72 -5.39 17.40
N GLY A 118 7.76 -6.05 16.92
CA GLY A 118 8.27 -5.86 15.57
C GLY A 118 8.80 -4.45 15.32
N ASP A 119 8.37 -3.85 14.23
CA ASP A 119 8.87 -2.54 13.81
C ASP A 119 8.58 -1.44 14.85
N TYR A 120 7.42 -1.47 15.54
CA TYR A 120 7.10 -0.46 16.56
C TYR A 120 8.11 -0.45 17.70
N MET A 121 8.43 -1.63 18.25
CA MET A 121 9.42 -1.79 19.32
C MET A 121 10.83 -1.44 18.84
N PHE A 122 11.18 -1.89 17.63
CA PHE A 122 12.53 -1.70 17.08
C PHE A 122 12.83 -0.23 16.77
N TRP A 123 11.89 0.49 16.17
CA TRP A 123 12.06 1.89 15.82
C TRP A 123 11.91 2.86 16.98
N ASP A 124 11.56 2.38 18.18
CA ASP A 124 11.61 3.17 19.42
C ASP A 124 13.04 3.21 20.05
N ILE A 125 13.98 2.48 19.49
CA ILE A 125 15.38 2.48 19.98
C ILE A 125 16.16 3.61 19.30
N SER A 126 16.66 4.56 20.11
CA SER A 126 17.47 5.66 19.60
C SER A 126 18.95 5.34 19.50
N ASN A 127 19.47 4.45 20.35
CA ASN A 127 20.87 4.00 20.29
C ASN A 127 21.07 2.64 20.97
N ARG A 128 22.08 1.91 20.53
CA ARG A 128 22.54 0.65 21.13
C ARG A 128 24.07 0.58 21.19
N ASP A 129 24.60 0.40 22.39
CA ASP A 129 25.99 0.09 22.59
C ASP A 129 26.13 -1.38 22.99
N VAL A 130 26.86 -2.14 22.20
CA VAL A 130 27.04 -3.56 22.40
C VAL A 130 28.51 -3.85 22.64
N SER A 131 28.81 -4.53 23.71
CA SER A 131 30.17 -5.08 23.92
C SER A 131 30.06 -6.57 24.23
N TYR A 132 31.07 -7.33 23.85
CA TYR A 132 31.05 -8.75 24.10
C TYR A 132 32.38 -9.29 24.64
N ARG A 133 32.28 -10.44 25.26
CA ARG A 133 33.40 -11.30 25.68
C ARG A 133 33.16 -12.68 25.12
N ALA A 134 34.19 -13.36 24.67
CA ALA A 134 34.10 -14.70 24.12
C ALA A 134 35.16 -15.63 24.68
N GLN A 135 34.79 -16.87 24.91
CA GLN A 135 35.71 -17.96 25.34
C GLN A 135 35.44 -19.20 24.49
N LYS A 136 36.47 -19.83 23.98
CA LYS A 136 36.36 -21.12 23.29
C LYS A 136 36.30 -22.26 24.32
N SER A 137 35.32 -23.13 24.23
CA SER A 137 35.13 -24.26 25.12
C SER A 137 34.46 -25.43 24.36
N ASN A 138 35.10 -26.61 24.39
CA ASN A 138 34.56 -27.85 23.80
C ASN A 138 34.05 -27.69 22.36
N GLY A 139 34.81 -27.02 21.50
CA GLY A 139 34.45 -26.81 20.08
C GLY A 139 33.38 -25.73 19.80
N TYR A 140 32.99 -25.00 20.83
CA TYR A 140 32.05 -23.88 20.74
C TYR A 140 32.73 -22.59 21.23
N TYR A 141 32.12 -21.45 20.84
CA TYR A 141 32.36 -20.15 21.44
C TYR A 141 31.21 -19.85 22.40
N LEU A 142 31.54 -19.45 23.61
CA LEU A 142 30.62 -18.94 24.62
C LEU A 142 30.72 -17.43 24.60
N TYR A 143 29.61 -16.75 24.32
CA TYR A 143 29.54 -15.29 24.25
C TYR A 143 28.76 -14.74 25.42
N GLN A 144 29.26 -13.68 26.02
CA GLN A 144 28.52 -12.79 26.90
C GLN A 144 28.44 -11.44 26.19
N PHE A 145 27.26 -11.07 25.73
CA PHE A 145 26.99 -9.74 25.23
C PHE A 145 26.50 -8.87 26.38
N LEU A 146 27.03 -7.66 26.52
CA LEU A 146 26.48 -6.57 27.31
C LEU A 146 25.87 -5.59 26.33
N ILE A 147 24.54 -5.41 26.40
CA ILE A 147 23.77 -4.56 25.53
C ILE A 147 23.24 -3.40 26.38
N LYS A 148 23.53 -2.17 25.95
CA LYS A 148 22.98 -0.95 26.51
C LYS A 148 22.05 -0.32 25.47
N ILE A 149 20.82 -0.04 25.85
CA ILE A 149 19.78 0.47 24.96
C ILE A 149 19.30 1.82 25.47
N LYS A 150 19.23 2.80 24.57
CA LYS A 150 18.55 4.07 24.78
C LYS A 150 17.27 4.08 23.95
N TYR A 151 16.15 4.40 24.55
CA TYR A 151 14.86 4.49 23.87
C TYR A 151 14.50 5.96 23.63
N PHE A 152 13.67 6.21 22.59
CA PHE A 152 13.10 7.53 22.34
C PHE A 152 11.98 7.85 23.34
N THR A 153 11.19 6.83 23.72
CA THR A 153 10.05 7.00 24.64
C THR A 153 10.31 6.39 26.02
N THR A 154 9.50 6.76 26.98
CA THR A 154 9.36 6.06 28.27
C THR A 154 8.25 4.99 28.16
N LEU A 155 8.20 4.08 29.16
CA LEU A 155 7.07 3.13 29.25
C LEU A 155 5.72 3.81 29.43
N GLU A 156 5.70 4.91 30.18
CA GLU A 156 4.48 5.72 30.38
C GLU A 156 4.01 6.32 29.04
N GLN A 157 4.92 6.92 28.26
CA GLN A 157 4.58 7.45 26.94
C GLN A 157 4.07 6.37 25.99
N ARG A 158 4.61 5.14 26.04
CA ARG A 158 4.09 4.01 25.26
C ARG A 158 2.67 3.62 25.68
N SER A 159 2.40 3.58 27.00
CA SER A 159 1.05 3.30 27.50
C SER A 159 0.06 4.35 27.05
N LEU A 160 0.44 5.62 27.06
CA LEU A 160 -0.39 6.70 26.55
C LEU A 160 -0.70 6.55 25.05
N VAL A 161 0.29 6.10 24.26
CA VAL A 161 0.05 5.77 22.83
C VAL A 161 -0.99 4.64 22.69
N ASP A 162 -0.91 3.60 23.51
CA ASP A 162 -1.83 2.47 23.47
C ASP A 162 -3.28 2.92 23.75
N ASP A 163 -3.46 3.74 24.77
CA ASP A 163 -4.77 4.30 25.13
C ASP A 163 -5.33 5.20 24.02
N LYS A 164 -4.48 6.06 23.47
CA LYS A 164 -4.89 6.99 22.41
C LYS A 164 -5.21 6.27 21.10
N VAL A 165 -4.47 5.22 20.75
CA VAL A 165 -4.76 4.38 19.58
C VAL A 165 -6.11 3.71 19.70
N ASN A 166 -6.46 3.18 20.88
CA ASN A 166 -7.78 2.58 21.12
C ASN A 166 -8.90 3.62 20.96
N GLN A 167 -8.72 4.84 21.49
CA GLN A 167 -9.67 5.95 21.30
C GLN A 167 -9.87 6.31 19.84
N ILE A 168 -8.78 6.40 19.07
CA ILE A 168 -8.84 6.69 17.62
C ILE A 168 -9.62 5.60 16.88
N ILE A 169 -9.40 4.33 17.19
CA ILE A 169 -10.11 3.22 16.57
C ILE A 169 -11.62 3.28 16.87
N GLU A 170 -12.00 3.63 18.12
CA GLU A 170 -13.38 3.85 18.49
C GLU A 170 -13.99 5.06 17.76
N GLU A 171 -13.28 6.19 17.68
CA GLU A 171 -13.71 7.39 16.95
C GLU A 171 -13.91 7.12 15.45
N LEU A 172 -13.08 6.27 14.83
CA LEU A 172 -13.20 5.90 13.43
C LEU A 172 -14.40 4.98 13.16
N GLY A 173 -14.98 4.36 14.20
CA GLY A 173 -16.28 3.69 14.16
C GLY A 173 -16.35 2.47 13.23
N PHE A 174 -15.28 1.69 13.16
CA PHE A 174 -15.26 0.49 12.32
C PHE A 174 -16.27 -0.57 12.77
N THR A 175 -16.89 -1.24 11.80
CA THR A 175 -17.83 -2.35 12.01
C THR A 175 -17.28 -3.65 11.41
N SER A 176 -17.98 -4.76 11.60
CA SER A 176 -17.65 -6.03 10.95
C SER A 176 -17.69 -5.97 9.41
N GLU A 177 -18.45 -5.04 8.86
CA GLU A 177 -18.59 -4.84 7.42
C GLU A 177 -17.49 -3.91 6.83
N THR A 178 -16.72 -3.22 7.68
CA THR A 178 -15.67 -2.32 7.24
C THR A 178 -14.51 -3.11 6.65
N THR A 179 -14.25 -2.92 5.37
CA THR A 179 -13.18 -3.60 4.63
C THR A 179 -11.79 -3.14 5.09
N ASP A 180 -10.77 -3.96 4.86
CA ASP A 180 -9.39 -3.58 5.19
C ASP A 180 -8.93 -2.34 4.41
N TYR A 181 -9.37 -2.17 3.16
CA TYR A 181 -9.13 -0.94 2.40
C TYR A 181 -9.71 0.30 3.10
N GLU A 182 -10.95 0.24 3.57
CA GLU A 182 -11.59 1.35 4.26
C GLU A 182 -10.90 1.67 5.58
N LYS A 183 -10.48 0.65 6.34
CA LYS A 183 -9.69 0.83 7.56
C LYS A 183 -8.35 1.50 7.27
N VAL A 184 -7.58 0.99 6.30
CA VAL A 184 -6.29 1.57 5.89
C VAL A 184 -6.47 3.02 5.45
N LYS A 185 -7.49 3.29 4.63
CA LYS A 185 -7.77 4.65 4.17
C LYS A 185 -8.13 5.60 5.30
N ALA A 186 -9.00 5.19 6.22
CA ALA A 186 -9.42 6.03 7.35
C ALA A 186 -8.24 6.34 8.29
N VAL A 187 -7.39 5.36 8.58
CA VAL A 187 -6.18 5.55 9.39
C VAL A 187 -5.20 6.49 8.68
N TYR A 188 -4.99 6.30 7.38
CA TYR A 188 -4.13 7.16 6.59
C TYR A 188 -4.62 8.61 6.57
N ASP A 189 -5.91 8.83 6.32
CA ASP A 189 -6.54 10.14 6.33
C ASP A 189 -6.46 10.81 7.71
N TYR A 190 -6.65 10.02 8.78
CA TYR A 190 -6.49 10.51 10.15
C TYR A 190 -5.08 11.04 10.38
N VAL A 191 -4.05 10.24 10.08
CA VAL A 191 -2.65 10.62 10.30
C VAL A 191 -2.27 11.84 9.45
N CYS A 192 -2.60 11.83 8.15
CA CYS A 192 -2.32 12.97 7.28
C CYS A 192 -2.98 14.28 7.76
N LYS A 193 -4.14 14.20 8.41
CA LYS A 193 -4.89 15.38 8.87
C LYS A 193 -4.40 15.90 10.21
N HIS A 194 -3.97 15.03 11.13
CA HIS A 194 -3.72 15.39 12.53
C HIS A 194 -2.24 15.52 12.86
N VAL A 195 -1.34 15.09 12.00
CA VAL A 195 0.11 15.19 12.22
C VAL A 195 0.71 16.18 11.24
N THR A 196 1.49 17.11 11.75
CA THR A 196 2.30 18.06 10.97
C THR A 196 3.76 17.63 10.97
N TYR A 197 4.52 18.05 9.94
CA TYR A 197 5.94 17.71 9.88
C TYR A 197 6.77 18.59 10.82
N ALA A 198 7.54 17.98 11.73
CA ALA A 198 8.37 18.66 12.68
C ALA A 198 9.46 19.51 12.00
N GLN A 199 9.62 20.76 12.42
CA GLN A 199 10.57 21.70 11.83
C GLN A 199 11.96 21.61 12.48
N SER A 200 12.06 21.11 13.71
CA SER A 200 13.31 20.87 14.43
C SER A 200 13.48 19.39 14.77
N LEU A 201 14.73 18.94 14.79
CA LEU A 201 15.16 17.60 15.23
C LEU A 201 15.89 17.65 16.59
N ASP A 202 15.86 18.79 17.28
CA ASP A 202 16.57 19.00 18.56
C ASP A 202 15.96 18.14 19.67
N ASP A 203 14.64 17.97 19.64
CA ASP A 203 13.94 17.00 20.49
C ASP A 203 13.75 15.68 19.76
N GLU A 204 14.48 14.64 20.19
CA GLU A 204 14.40 13.31 19.60
C GLU A 204 13.01 12.67 19.70
N ILE A 205 12.09 13.19 20.50
CA ILE A 205 10.72 12.67 20.61
C ILE A 205 9.94 12.74 19.30
N VAL A 206 10.29 13.67 18.38
CA VAL A 206 9.63 13.82 17.07
C VAL A 206 9.78 12.58 16.15
N PHE A 207 10.66 11.65 16.51
CA PHE A 207 10.83 10.36 15.81
C PHE A 207 9.78 9.32 16.20
N THR A 208 8.81 9.63 17.08
CA THR A 208 7.93 8.65 17.72
C THR A 208 6.46 8.84 17.39
N ALA A 209 5.70 7.76 17.49
CA ALA A 209 4.23 7.81 17.47
C ALA A 209 3.65 8.64 18.63
N TYR A 210 4.36 8.72 19.76
CA TYR A 210 3.95 9.55 20.88
C TYR A 210 3.90 11.03 20.49
N SER A 211 4.95 11.57 19.87
CA SER A 211 4.96 12.95 19.41
C SER A 211 3.87 13.22 18.36
N ALA A 212 3.72 12.29 17.40
CA ALA A 212 2.66 12.40 16.41
C ALA A 212 1.26 12.52 17.02
N LEU A 213 0.99 11.86 18.16
CA LEU A 213 -0.31 11.85 18.81
C LEU A 213 -0.51 13.00 19.81
N TYR A 214 0.50 13.32 20.60
CA TYR A 214 0.36 14.25 21.73
C TYR A 214 0.88 15.64 21.42
N ASN A 215 1.91 15.77 20.58
CA ASN A 215 2.43 17.06 20.14
C ASN A 215 1.81 17.48 18.79
N GLY A 216 1.17 16.55 18.06
CA GLY A 216 0.61 16.82 16.73
C GLY A 216 1.68 17.02 15.65
N GLU A 217 2.94 16.68 15.95
CA GLU A 217 4.05 16.81 15.03
C GLU A 217 5.01 15.61 15.11
N ALA A 218 5.59 15.25 13.97
CA ALA A 218 6.58 14.19 13.88
C ALA A 218 7.41 14.31 12.60
N VAL A 219 8.51 13.57 12.53
CA VAL A 219 9.21 13.27 11.28
C VAL A 219 8.69 11.96 10.67
N CYS A 220 9.18 11.57 9.50
CA CYS A 220 8.71 10.39 8.77
C CYS A 220 8.62 9.10 9.61
N GLN A 221 9.58 8.89 10.52
CA GLN A 221 9.60 7.75 11.42
C GLN A 221 8.39 7.74 12.36
N GLY A 222 8.02 8.89 12.96
CA GLY A 222 6.86 8.99 13.84
C GLY A 222 5.54 8.80 13.10
N TYR A 223 5.41 9.34 11.88
CA TYR A 223 4.28 9.05 10.99
C TYR A 223 4.15 7.54 10.72
N ALA A 224 5.24 6.91 10.31
CA ALA A 224 5.25 5.49 9.97
C ALA A 224 4.97 4.58 11.18
N GLN A 225 5.52 4.92 12.37
CA GLN A 225 5.22 4.22 13.61
C GLN A 225 3.76 4.34 14.02
N LEU A 226 3.16 5.52 13.88
CA LEU A 226 1.75 5.72 14.21
C LEU A 226 0.83 4.90 13.30
N ILE A 227 1.06 4.94 11.99
CA ILE A 227 0.32 4.09 11.03
C ILE A 227 0.49 2.61 11.39
N TYR A 228 1.73 2.18 11.63
CA TYR A 228 2.02 0.80 12.03
C TYR A 228 1.20 0.41 13.28
N ARG A 229 1.24 1.24 14.32
CA ARG A 229 0.60 0.93 15.61
C ARG A 229 -0.91 0.81 15.49
N ILE A 230 -1.57 1.71 14.75
CA ILE A 230 -3.03 1.66 14.56
C ILE A 230 -3.42 0.48 13.67
N LEU A 231 -2.76 0.28 12.52
CA LEU A 231 -3.11 -0.80 11.59
C LEU A 231 -2.87 -2.18 12.19
N LYS A 232 -1.77 -2.36 12.94
CA LYS A 232 -1.52 -3.62 13.67
C LYS A 232 -2.59 -3.90 14.73
N GLN A 233 -3.07 -2.88 15.45
CA GLN A 233 -4.18 -3.01 16.39
C GLN A 233 -5.48 -3.44 15.71
N LEU A 234 -5.67 -3.05 14.46
CA LEU A 234 -6.80 -3.45 13.61
C LEU A 234 -6.63 -4.83 12.94
N GLY A 235 -5.53 -5.55 13.23
CA GLY A 235 -5.22 -6.87 12.65
C GLY A 235 -4.69 -6.81 11.22
N ILE A 236 -4.30 -5.63 10.72
CA ILE A 236 -3.79 -5.45 9.36
C ILE A 236 -2.28 -5.62 9.34
N SER A 237 -1.77 -6.43 8.41
CA SER A 237 -0.33 -6.62 8.22
C SER A 237 0.31 -5.38 7.62
N VAL A 238 1.26 -4.80 8.34
CA VAL A 238 1.95 -3.56 8.00
C VAL A 238 3.41 -3.61 8.45
N ARG A 239 4.31 -2.92 7.74
CA ARG A 239 5.72 -2.76 8.08
C ARG A 239 6.11 -1.28 8.05
N VAL A 240 7.15 -0.93 8.79
CA VAL A 240 7.92 0.31 8.59
C VAL A 240 9.11 0.00 7.69
N ILE A 241 9.25 0.74 6.61
CA ILE A 241 10.30 0.54 5.62
C ILE A 241 11.26 1.72 5.63
N PRO A 242 12.52 1.51 5.98
CA PRO A 242 13.56 2.52 5.84
C PRO A 242 14.15 2.55 4.43
N GLY A 243 14.62 3.71 4.06
CA GLY A 243 15.25 3.92 2.76
C GLY A 243 15.64 5.37 2.55
N TYR A 244 15.49 5.82 1.32
CA TYR A 244 15.83 7.17 0.89
C TYR A 244 14.68 7.79 0.10
N GLY A 245 14.53 9.10 0.26
CA GLY A 245 13.71 9.92 -0.60
C GLY A 245 14.33 10.15 -1.99
N LYS A 246 13.73 11.00 -2.78
CA LYS A 246 13.92 11.23 -4.21
C LYS A 246 15.38 11.18 -4.72
N ASP A 247 16.29 11.85 -4.06
CA ASP A 247 17.67 12.00 -4.54
C ASP A 247 18.67 11.05 -3.85
N LYS A 248 18.17 10.07 -3.10
CA LYS A 248 18.98 9.18 -2.26
C LYS A 248 19.90 9.92 -1.26
N THR A 249 19.65 11.19 -1.04
CA THR A 249 20.43 12.06 -0.14
C THR A 249 19.78 12.20 1.22
N VAL A 250 18.44 12.02 1.29
CA VAL A 250 17.68 12.17 2.52
C VAL A 250 17.16 10.81 2.97
N ARG A 251 17.54 10.41 4.18
CA ARG A 251 16.99 9.21 4.82
C ARG A 251 15.49 9.40 5.02
N HIS A 252 14.72 8.38 4.71
CA HIS A 252 13.27 8.42 4.75
C HIS A 252 12.69 7.10 5.23
N GLY A 253 11.50 7.16 5.85
CA GLY A 253 10.76 6.00 6.28
C GLY A 253 9.29 6.11 5.91
N TRP A 254 8.70 5.00 5.47
CA TRP A 254 7.29 4.88 5.11
C TRP A 254 6.74 3.52 5.50
N ASN A 255 5.51 3.22 5.11
CA ASN A 255 4.92 1.91 5.39
C ASN A 255 4.69 1.10 4.12
N ILE A 256 4.65 -0.22 4.27
CA ILE A 256 3.93 -1.11 3.36
C ILE A 256 2.80 -1.78 4.12
N VAL A 257 1.65 -1.94 3.47
CA VAL A 257 0.44 -2.54 4.05
C VAL A 257 -0.10 -3.63 3.14
N LYS A 258 -0.59 -4.72 3.73
CA LYS A 258 -1.18 -5.84 2.99
C LYS A 258 -2.66 -5.59 2.73
N LEU A 259 -3.06 -5.69 1.44
CA LEU A 259 -4.45 -5.76 1.01
C LEU A 259 -4.61 -6.91 0.03
N GLY A 260 -5.47 -7.87 0.37
CA GLY A 260 -5.54 -9.13 -0.37
C GLY A 260 -4.23 -9.91 -0.29
N ASP A 261 -3.68 -10.30 -1.42
CA ASP A 261 -2.46 -11.11 -1.49
C ASP A 261 -1.16 -10.30 -1.53
N TYR A 262 -1.23 -8.97 -1.71
CA TYR A 262 -0.07 -8.13 -1.97
C TYR A 262 0.09 -6.99 -0.97
N TYR A 263 1.33 -6.50 -0.87
CA TYR A 263 1.67 -5.30 -0.13
C TYR A 263 1.74 -4.07 -1.05
N TYR A 264 1.33 -2.93 -0.51
CA TYR A 264 1.31 -1.62 -1.16
C TYR A 264 2.04 -0.59 -0.31
N ASN A 265 2.73 0.34 -0.94
CA ASN A 265 3.43 1.43 -0.24
C ASN A 265 2.46 2.54 0.20
N LEU A 266 2.73 3.10 1.38
CA LEU A 266 2.02 4.24 1.98
C LEU A 266 3.04 5.26 2.49
N ASP A 267 2.94 6.51 2.06
CA ASP A 267 3.73 7.59 2.66
C ASP A 267 2.82 8.75 3.09
N ALA A 268 2.37 8.70 4.33
CA ALA A 268 1.57 9.76 4.92
C ALA A 268 2.36 11.03 5.20
N THR A 269 3.69 10.94 5.35
CA THR A 269 4.55 12.08 5.59
C THR A 269 4.51 13.06 4.42
N TRP A 270 4.65 12.55 3.23
CA TRP A 270 4.64 13.39 2.02
C TRP A 270 3.22 13.82 1.64
N ASP A 271 2.23 12.93 1.78
CA ASP A 271 0.85 13.29 1.47
C ASP A 271 0.26 14.31 2.48
N SER A 272 0.64 14.28 3.77
CA SER A 272 0.17 15.28 4.75
C SER A 272 0.55 16.71 4.37
N GLN A 273 1.73 16.90 3.80
CA GLN A 273 2.22 18.21 3.36
C GLN A 273 1.55 18.66 2.04
N LEU A 274 1.20 17.71 1.18
CA LEU A 274 0.50 17.97 -0.06
C LEU A 274 -0.98 18.33 0.16
N LEU A 275 -1.57 17.96 1.31
CA LEU A 275 -2.96 18.31 1.65
C LEU A 275 -3.20 19.82 1.63
N GLN A 276 -2.26 20.64 2.12
CA GLN A 276 -2.35 22.09 2.09
C GLN A 276 -2.41 22.65 0.66
N ALA A 277 -1.85 21.93 -0.29
CA ALA A 277 -1.90 22.25 -1.71
C ALA A 277 -3.12 21.63 -2.43
N GLY A 278 -4.03 20.98 -1.71
CA GLY A 278 -5.21 20.31 -2.27
C GLY A 278 -4.91 18.98 -2.96
N ILE A 279 -3.68 18.46 -2.86
CA ILE A 279 -3.29 17.17 -3.45
C ILE A 279 -3.49 16.07 -2.41
N ARG A 280 -4.16 14.97 -2.79
CA ARG A 280 -4.44 13.83 -1.92
C ARG A 280 -4.02 12.53 -2.59
N TYR A 281 -3.58 11.57 -1.78
CA TYR A 281 -3.31 10.20 -2.20
C TYR A 281 -2.24 10.03 -3.30
N LYS A 282 -1.30 11.00 -3.41
CA LYS A 282 -0.20 10.87 -4.35
C LYS A 282 0.71 9.69 -3.99
N TYR A 283 0.83 9.41 -2.69
CA TYR A 283 1.68 8.37 -2.12
C TYR A 283 0.90 7.29 -1.36
N PHE A 284 -0.40 7.17 -1.62
CA PHE A 284 -1.29 6.19 -0.99
C PHE A 284 -1.42 4.93 -1.84
N LEU A 285 -1.21 3.76 -1.23
CA LEU A 285 -1.37 2.42 -1.81
C LEU A 285 -0.68 2.23 -3.17
N LYS A 286 0.57 2.62 -3.25
CA LYS A 286 1.39 2.51 -4.45
C LYS A 286 1.99 1.13 -4.61
N GLY A 287 2.12 0.68 -5.87
CA GLY A 287 2.81 -0.56 -6.22
C GLY A 287 4.30 -0.53 -5.93
N ASP A 288 5.01 -1.61 -6.31
CA ASP A 288 6.44 -1.76 -6.04
C ASP A 288 7.31 -0.70 -6.73
N ASN A 289 6.94 -0.27 -7.93
CA ASN A 289 7.58 0.87 -8.59
C ASN A 289 7.15 2.19 -7.93
N PHE A 290 7.55 2.34 -6.67
CA PHE A 290 7.20 3.50 -5.86
C PHE A 290 8.13 4.66 -6.21
N LYS A 291 7.68 5.50 -7.14
CA LYS A 291 8.45 6.64 -7.64
C LYS A 291 8.94 7.51 -6.48
N ASP A 292 10.16 8.00 -6.59
CA ASP A 292 10.83 8.87 -5.64
C ASP A 292 11.23 8.21 -4.30
N HIS A 293 11.06 6.88 -4.16
CA HIS A 293 11.46 6.12 -2.98
C HIS A 293 12.44 5.00 -3.34
N THR A 294 13.45 4.80 -2.51
CA THR A 294 14.40 3.70 -2.65
C THR A 294 14.57 3.01 -1.31
N ARG A 295 14.13 1.74 -1.18
CA ARG A 295 14.30 0.94 0.04
C ARG A 295 15.76 0.63 0.29
N ASP A 296 16.13 0.40 1.55
CA ASP A 296 17.42 -0.19 1.90
C ASP A 296 17.50 -1.62 1.33
N ASP A 297 18.75 -2.12 1.13
CA ASP A 297 18.99 -3.37 0.42
C ASP A 297 18.31 -4.58 1.06
N GLN A 298 18.22 -4.63 2.37
CA GLN A 298 17.53 -5.69 3.10
C GLN A 298 16.02 -5.75 2.86
N TYR A 299 15.40 -4.64 2.39
CA TYR A 299 13.98 -4.53 2.09
C TYR A 299 13.67 -4.61 0.59
N LYS A 300 14.62 -5.09 -0.21
CA LYS A 300 14.47 -5.30 -1.67
C LYS A 300 15.17 -6.56 -2.20
N ASN A 301 15.59 -7.46 -1.31
CA ASN A 301 16.16 -8.75 -1.68
C ASN A 301 15.07 -9.82 -1.89
N SER A 302 15.45 -10.99 -2.38
CA SER A 302 14.53 -12.09 -2.67
C SER A 302 13.78 -12.61 -1.44
N ASP A 303 14.40 -12.59 -0.26
CA ASP A 303 13.79 -13.05 0.98
C ASP A 303 12.72 -12.08 1.46
N PHE A 304 12.97 -10.77 1.32
CA PHE A 304 11.97 -9.76 1.59
C PHE A 304 10.74 -9.93 0.69
N TYR A 305 10.91 -10.03 -0.63
CA TYR A 305 9.79 -10.20 -1.56
C TYR A 305 9.03 -11.52 -1.39
N ARG A 306 9.68 -12.57 -0.89
CA ARG A 306 9.01 -13.83 -0.54
C ARG A 306 8.07 -13.66 0.65
N ASN A 307 8.49 -12.90 1.66
CA ASN A 307 7.72 -12.67 2.87
C ASN A 307 6.70 -11.52 2.72
N TYR A 308 7.00 -10.55 1.86
CA TYR A 308 6.20 -9.35 1.61
C TYR A 308 6.03 -9.14 0.10
N PRO A 309 5.20 -9.96 -0.56
CA PRO A 309 4.99 -9.86 -2.00
C PRO A 309 4.36 -8.50 -2.35
N MET A 310 5.13 -7.67 -3.07
CA MET A 310 4.69 -6.34 -3.45
C MET A 310 3.80 -6.38 -4.70
N ALA A 311 2.76 -5.54 -4.72
CA ALA A 311 1.93 -5.36 -5.91
C ALA A 311 2.72 -4.70 -7.05
N ALA A 312 2.58 -5.19 -8.27
CA ALA A 312 3.24 -4.62 -9.45
C ALA A 312 2.65 -3.24 -9.87
N SER A 313 1.42 -2.92 -9.44
CA SER A 313 0.72 -1.67 -9.76
C SER A 313 0.01 -1.12 -8.53
N ASP A 314 -0.39 0.16 -8.61
CA ASP A 314 -1.16 0.82 -7.56
C ASP A 314 -2.48 0.08 -7.28
N TYR A 315 -2.92 0.12 -6.03
CA TYR A 315 -4.18 -0.48 -5.62
C TYR A 315 -5.37 0.24 -6.25
N VAL A 316 -6.27 -0.52 -6.82
CA VAL A 316 -7.56 -0.02 -7.29
C VAL A 316 -8.64 -0.76 -6.53
N SER A 317 -9.39 -0.05 -5.69
CA SER A 317 -10.46 -0.67 -4.91
C SER A 317 -11.53 -1.29 -5.81
N ASP A 318 -12.18 -2.35 -5.34
CA ASP A 318 -13.28 -2.99 -6.08
C ASP A 318 -14.38 -1.99 -6.41
N LEU A 319 -14.68 -1.07 -5.51
CA LEU A 319 -15.64 0.02 -5.74
C LEU A 319 -15.20 0.96 -6.88
N GLN A 320 -13.92 1.32 -6.95
CA GLN A 320 -13.38 2.13 -8.04
C GLN A 320 -13.37 1.35 -9.36
N ASN A 321 -13.06 0.04 -9.31
CA ASN A 321 -13.15 -0.85 -10.46
C ASN A 321 -14.59 -0.95 -10.98
N GLU A 322 -15.57 -1.21 -10.11
CA GLU A 322 -16.97 -1.28 -10.45
C GLU A 322 -17.48 0.05 -11.04
N GLN A 323 -17.19 1.18 -10.39
CA GLN A 323 -17.59 2.49 -10.88
C GLN A 323 -16.96 2.81 -12.23
N SER A 324 -15.67 2.49 -12.40
CA SER A 324 -14.97 2.65 -13.67
C SER A 324 -15.57 1.76 -14.77
N GLU A 325 -15.91 0.52 -14.46
CA GLU A 325 -16.55 -0.39 -15.41
C GLU A 325 -17.99 0.05 -15.74
N LYS A 326 -18.79 0.48 -14.76
CA LYS A 326 -20.12 1.06 -14.97
C LYS A 326 -20.06 2.29 -15.89
N THR A 327 -19.11 3.20 -15.64
CA THR A 327 -18.88 4.38 -16.48
C THR A 327 -18.47 3.99 -17.91
N LYS A 328 -17.52 3.04 -18.05
CA LYS A 328 -17.09 2.52 -19.35
C LYS A 328 -18.22 1.82 -20.09
N ASN A 329 -19.07 1.08 -19.37
CA ASN A 329 -20.22 0.37 -19.94
C ASN A 329 -21.28 1.37 -20.42
N SER A 330 -21.64 2.37 -19.61
CA SER A 330 -22.57 3.44 -19.99
C SER A 330 -22.07 4.22 -21.20
N PHE A 331 -20.79 4.61 -21.23
CA PHE A 331 -20.20 5.27 -22.40
C PHE A 331 -20.26 4.36 -23.65
N PHE A 332 -20.04 3.06 -23.48
CA PHE A 332 -20.08 2.11 -24.58
C PHE A 332 -21.49 1.97 -25.16
N GLU A 333 -22.50 1.83 -24.33
CA GLU A 333 -23.92 1.67 -24.74
C GLU A 333 -24.41 2.87 -25.52
N ASN A 334 -24.00 4.07 -25.15
CA ASN A 334 -24.42 5.32 -25.81
C ASN A 334 -23.73 5.57 -27.17
N GLN A 335 -22.79 4.69 -27.59
CA GLN A 335 -22.11 4.89 -28.87
C GLN A 335 -23.05 4.59 -30.06
N LYS A 336 -23.13 5.53 -30.99
CA LYS A 336 -23.97 5.39 -32.18
C LYS A 336 -23.41 4.41 -33.21
N THR A 337 -24.22 3.46 -33.62
CA THR A 337 -23.92 2.46 -34.63
C THR A 337 -24.45 2.88 -36.01
N LYS A 338 -23.65 2.66 -37.07
CA LYS A 338 -24.03 3.00 -38.47
C LYS A 338 -23.44 2.00 -39.44
N ILE A 339 -24.29 1.40 -40.31
CA ILE A 339 -23.81 0.63 -41.46
C ILE A 339 -23.28 1.64 -42.49
N LYS A 340 -21.97 1.65 -42.72
CA LYS A 340 -21.27 2.62 -43.61
C LYS A 340 -21.61 2.35 -45.06
N ASN A 341 -21.49 1.10 -45.51
CA ASN A 341 -21.72 0.73 -46.92
C ASN A 341 -22.27 -0.69 -47.04
N ILE A 342 -23.03 -0.90 -48.11
CA ILE A 342 -23.47 -2.22 -48.55
C ILE A 342 -23.17 -2.36 -50.05
N SER A 343 -22.36 -3.35 -50.42
CA SER A 343 -22.06 -3.70 -51.83
C SER A 343 -22.38 -5.14 -52.03
N LYS A 344 -23.32 -5.44 -52.96
CA LYS A 344 -23.86 -6.79 -53.20
C LYS A 344 -24.30 -7.41 -51.84
N ASN A 345 -23.58 -8.38 -51.33
CA ASN A 345 -23.85 -9.03 -50.03
C ASN A 345 -22.77 -8.73 -48.96
N LYS A 346 -21.91 -7.74 -49.22
CA LYS A 346 -20.83 -7.30 -48.28
C LYS A 346 -21.28 -6.03 -47.56
N ILE A 347 -21.19 -6.02 -46.23
CA ILE A 347 -21.53 -4.87 -45.39
C ILE A 347 -20.28 -4.36 -44.72
N LYS A 348 -20.18 -3.03 -44.53
CA LYS A 348 -19.15 -2.34 -43.78
C LYS A 348 -19.77 -1.59 -42.62
N LEU A 349 -19.37 -1.92 -41.40
CA LEU A 349 -19.87 -1.36 -40.15
C LEU A 349 -19.00 -0.18 -39.72
N LYS A 350 -19.56 0.81 -39.03
CA LYS A 350 -18.78 1.79 -38.29
C LYS A 350 -18.07 1.05 -37.12
N LYS A 351 -16.77 1.22 -36.98
CA LYS A 351 -16.03 0.72 -35.79
C LYS A 351 -16.54 1.43 -34.55
N VAL A 352 -16.84 0.69 -33.50
CA VAL A 352 -17.22 1.19 -32.17
C VAL A 352 -16.01 1.04 -31.24
N LYS A 353 -15.67 2.08 -30.49
CA LYS A 353 -14.51 2.08 -29.58
C LYS A 353 -14.79 1.05 -28.47
N ASN A 354 -13.80 0.27 -28.11
CA ASN A 354 -13.84 -0.78 -27.07
C ASN A 354 -14.84 -1.92 -27.33
N ALA A 355 -15.28 -2.14 -28.58
CA ALA A 355 -16.13 -3.28 -28.91
C ALA A 355 -15.34 -4.60 -28.91
N THR A 356 -15.83 -5.58 -28.18
CA THR A 356 -15.34 -6.98 -28.25
C THR A 356 -15.79 -7.64 -29.55
N GLY A 357 -16.96 -7.23 -30.07
CA GLY A 357 -17.50 -7.72 -31.33
C GLY A 357 -18.80 -7.08 -31.74
N TYR A 358 -19.41 -7.65 -32.79
CA TYR A 358 -20.60 -7.15 -33.42
C TYR A 358 -21.63 -8.26 -33.57
N LYS A 359 -22.91 -7.98 -33.27
CA LYS A 359 -24.07 -8.83 -33.64
C LYS A 359 -24.76 -8.21 -34.83
N ILE A 360 -24.81 -8.93 -35.98
CA ILE A 360 -25.48 -8.51 -37.21
C ILE A 360 -26.76 -9.32 -37.33
N GLN A 361 -27.88 -8.64 -37.45
CA GLN A 361 -29.15 -9.30 -37.75
C GLN A 361 -29.62 -8.99 -39.19
N TYR A 362 -30.17 -9.99 -39.84
CA TYR A 362 -30.82 -9.82 -41.12
C TYR A 362 -32.08 -10.68 -41.22
N SER A 363 -33.11 -10.16 -41.89
CA SER A 363 -34.43 -10.78 -42.05
C SER A 363 -35.11 -10.28 -43.30
N LEU A 364 -36.09 -11.03 -43.84
CA LEU A 364 -37.04 -10.58 -44.85
C LEU A 364 -38.12 -9.65 -44.23
N ASN A 365 -38.28 -9.69 -42.91
CA ASN A 365 -39.25 -8.87 -42.17
C ASN A 365 -38.57 -7.62 -41.63
N LYS A 366 -39.07 -6.42 -42.03
CA LYS A 366 -38.53 -5.11 -41.63
C LYS A 366 -38.56 -4.90 -40.12
N LYS A 367 -39.54 -5.46 -39.42
CA LYS A 367 -39.67 -5.35 -37.96
C LYS A 367 -38.86 -6.40 -37.18
N PHE A 368 -38.11 -7.28 -37.84
CA PHE A 368 -37.32 -8.36 -37.25
C PHE A 368 -38.10 -9.28 -36.29
N LYS A 369 -39.41 -9.47 -36.55
CA LYS A 369 -40.29 -10.34 -35.75
C LYS A 369 -40.26 -11.82 -36.18
N LYS A 370 -39.94 -12.11 -37.44
CA LYS A 370 -39.98 -13.45 -38.01
C LYS A 370 -38.70 -13.75 -38.81
N LYS A 371 -38.22 -15.02 -38.76
CA LYS A 371 -37.07 -15.54 -39.53
C LYS A 371 -35.84 -14.65 -39.49
N VAL A 372 -35.46 -14.21 -38.25
CA VAL A 372 -34.25 -13.39 -37.99
C VAL A 372 -33.03 -14.30 -37.94
N ARG A 373 -32.01 -13.97 -38.72
CA ARG A 373 -30.70 -14.61 -38.62
C ARG A 373 -29.71 -13.67 -37.95
N THR A 374 -28.96 -14.21 -36.97
CA THR A 374 -27.99 -13.43 -36.21
C THR A 374 -26.60 -14.00 -36.48
N ILE A 375 -25.65 -13.10 -36.72
CA ILE A 375 -24.22 -13.42 -36.92
C ILE A 375 -23.44 -12.67 -35.86
N LYS A 376 -22.49 -13.34 -35.19
CA LYS A 376 -21.48 -12.73 -34.32
C LYS A 376 -20.15 -12.65 -35.07
N THR A 377 -19.46 -11.51 -35.03
CA THR A 377 -18.16 -11.30 -35.68
C THR A 377 -17.33 -10.24 -34.97
N LYS A 378 -16.01 -10.38 -34.99
CA LYS A 378 -15.07 -9.33 -34.55
C LYS A 378 -14.72 -8.36 -35.70
N LYS A 379 -15.04 -8.70 -36.94
CA LYS A 379 -14.70 -7.91 -38.13
C LYS A 379 -15.74 -6.84 -38.41
N THR A 380 -15.30 -5.65 -38.79
CA THR A 380 -16.18 -4.53 -39.22
C THR A 380 -16.66 -4.66 -40.67
N THR A 381 -16.10 -5.59 -41.43
CA THR A 381 -16.55 -5.93 -42.78
C THR A 381 -16.97 -7.37 -42.83
N TYR A 382 -18.19 -7.64 -43.26
CA TYR A 382 -18.73 -8.99 -43.31
C TYR A 382 -19.47 -9.28 -44.60
N LYS A 383 -19.28 -10.45 -45.21
CA LYS A 383 -20.02 -10.95 -46.39
C LYS A 383 -21.14 -11.87 -45.91
N ILE A 384 -22.40 -11.44 -46.07
CA ILE A 384 -23.55 -12.25 -45.70
C ILE A 384 -23.72 -13.38 -46.74
N LYS A 385 -23.65 -14.60 -46.26
CA LYS A 385 -23.82 -15.80 -47.09
C LYS A 385 -25.30 -16.21 -47.17
N LYS A 386 -25.67 -16.97 -48.18
CA LYS A 386 -27.01 -17.59 -48.33
C LYS A 386 -28.19 -16.58 -48.42
N LEU A 387 -27.98 -15.41 -49.06
CA LEU A 387 -29.06 -14.55 -49.47
C LEU A 387 -29.64 -15.06 -50.80
N LYS A 388 -30.99 -15.12 -50.86
CA LYS A 388 -31.71 -15.55 -52.13
C LYS A 388 -31.75 -14.35 -53.08
N LYS A 389 -31.48 -14.58 -54.39
CA LYS A 389 -31.62 -13.57 -55.44
C LYS A 389 -33.05 -13.08 -55.52
N GLY A 390 -33.29 -11.85 -55.96
CA GLY A 390 -34.60 -11.24 -56.09
C GLY A 390 -35.31 -10.88 -54.79
N LYS A 391 -34.83 -11.31 -53.62
CA LYS A 391 -35.44 -10.99 -52.32
C LYS A 391 -34.79 -9.77 -51.67
N THR A 392 -35.59 -8.97 -50.94
CA THR A 392 -35.12 -7.83 -50.14
C THR A 392 -34.93 -8.26 -48.69
N TYR A 393 -33.74 -8.05 -48.16
CA TYR A 393 -33.43 -8.29 -46.78
C TYR A 393 -33.23 -6.97 -46.04
N TYR A 394 -33.62 -6.93 -44.79
CA TYR A 394 -33.39 -5.84 -43.85
C TYR A 394 -32.26 -6.22 -42.93
N ILE A 395 -31.31 -5.30 -42.68
CA ILE A 395 -30.12 -5.55 -41.91
C ILE A 395 -29.96 -4.47 -40.86
N ARG A 396 -29.59 -4.88 -39.65
CA ARG A 396 -29.16 -4.01 -38.57
C ARG A 396 -28.00 -4.67 -37.81
N TYR A 397 -27.23 -3.89 -37.08
CA TYR A 397 -26.21 -4.44 -36.21
C TYR A 397 -26.13 -3.65 -34.89
N LYS A 398 -25.58 -4.29 -33.86
CA LYS A 398 -25.13 -3.65 -32.63
C LYS A 398 -23.73 -4.13 -32.29
N ALA A 399 -22.94 -3.30 -31.61
CA ALA A 399 -21.69 -3.70 -31.00
C ALA A 399 -21.95 -4.29 -29.60
N TYR A 400 -21.07 -5.16 -29.14
CA TYR A 400 -21.07 -5.62 -27.75
C TYR A 400 -19.67 -5.55 -27.16
N ARG A 401 -19.61 -5.33 -25.84
CA ARG A 401 -18.42 -5.37 -25.02
C ARG A 401 -18.64 -6.37 -23.90
N ASN A 402 -17.63 -7.23 -23.69
CA ASN A 402 -17.56 -8.07 -22.50
C ASN A 402 -16.79 -7.30 -21.41
N SER A 403 -17.31 -7.24 -20.21
CA SER A 403 -16.70 -6.66 -19.02
C SER A 403 -16.78 -7.66 -17.86
N SER A 404 -16.18 -7.33 -16.73
CA SER A 404 -16.33 -8.10 -15.48
C SER A 404 -17.77 -8.18 -15.00
N GLU A 405 -18.57 -7.15 -15.28
CA GLU A 405 -20.02 -7.09 -14.96
C GLU A 405 -20.92 -7.77 -16.00
N GLY A 406 -20.36 -8.44 -17.02
CA GLY A 406 -21.12 -9.11 -18.05
C GLY A 406 -21.02 -8.47 -19.43
N GLN A 407 -21.96 -8.84 -20.33
CA GLN A 407 -21.97 -8.34 -21.71
C GLN A 407 -22.94 -7.18 -21.87
N VAL A 408 -22.43 -6.00 -22.19
CA VAL A 408 -23.22 -4.82 -22.55
C VAL A 408 -23.26 -4.60 -24.06
N SER A 409 -24.25 -3.88 -24.57
CA SER A 409 -24.44 -3.70 -26.02
C SER A 409 -24.95 -2.30 -26.34
N THR A 410 -24.48 -1.72 -27.43
CA THR A 410 -25.05 -0.50 -28.00
C THR A 410 -26.48 -0.76 -28.53
N ASP A 411 -27.20 0.31 -28.78
CA ASP A 411 -28.44 0.22 -29.54
C ASP A 411 -28.25 -0.36 -30.96
N TRP A 412 -29.32 -0.90 -31.51
CA TRP A 412 -29.33 -1.33 -32.88
C TRP A 412 -29.16 -0.14 -33.85
N SER A 413 -28.34 -0.33 -34.86
CA SER A 413 -28.22 0.65 -35.95
C SER A 413 -29.55 0.86 -36.68
N LYS A 414 -29.69 2.02 -37.35
CA LYS A 414 -30.76 2.20 -38.33
C LYS A 414 -30.70 1.04 -39.34
N THR A 415 -31.88 0.48 -39.65
CA THR A 415 -32.03 -0.63 -40.59
C THR A 415 -31.68 -0.20 -42.01
N LYS A 416 -30.87 -1.00 -42.70
CA LYS A 416 -30.62 -0.85 -44.15
C LYS A 416 -31.19 -2.03 -44.93
N LYS A 417 -31.49 -1.78 -46.21
CA LYS A 417 -31.98 -2.80 -47.15
C LYS A 417 -30.84 -3.34 -47.98
N ILE A 418 -30.92 -4.62 -48.33
CA ILE A 418 -30.06 -5.28 -49.32
C ILE A 418 -30.92 -6.11 -50.25
N LYS A 419 -30.75 -5.93 -51.55
CA LYS A 419 -31.43 -6.70 -52.60
C LYS A 419 -30.35 -7.22 -53.55
N LEU A 420 -30.28 -8.55 -53.71
CA LEU A 420 -29.46 -9.12 -54.75
C LEU A 420 -30.24 -9.12 -56.06
N LYS A 421 -29.65 -8.57 -57.11
CA LYS A 421 -30.26 -8.62 -58.45
C LYS A 421 -30.50 -10.10 -58.83
N LYS A 422 -31.56 -10.31 -59.62
CA LYS A 422 -31.86 -11.65 -60.20
C LYS A 422 -30.66 -12.21 -60.97
#